data_540851e7cd4f0322204d1bbe1d06b5e8
#
_entry.id   540851e7cd4f0322204d1bbe1d06b5e8
#
_cell.length_a   1.000
_cell.length_b   1.000
_cell.length_c   1.000
_cell.angle_alpha   90.00
_cell.angle_beta   90.00
_cell.angle_gamma   90.00
#
_symmetry.space_group_name_H-M   'P 1'
#
loop_
_entity.id
_entity.type
_entity.pdbx_description
1 polymer ?
#
loop_
_entity_poly.entity_id
_entity_poly.type
_entity_poly.pdbx_seq_one_letter_code
_entity_poly.pdbx_strand_id
1 'polypeptide(L)' 'MKIGSYSMSRIEELVYSAHEYGKRAQLFNEVSKIKLESPTMQLEEVYDKAYQNIMNT' A
#
# COMPACT_ATOMS: atom_id res chain seq x y z
N MET A 1 -24.18 -6.88 -7.33
CA MET A 1 -23.75 -6.24 -7.19
C MET A 1 -23.47 -5.48 -6.74
N LYS A 2 -23.25 -5.54 -6.61
CA LYS A 2 -22.85 -4.82 -6.16
C LYS A 2 -22.65 -3.92 -6.23
N ILE A 3 -22.84 -4.24 -5.85
CA ILE A 3 -22.78 -3.10 -5.79
C ILE A 3 -21.89 -2.44 -6.26
N GLY A 4 -21.58 -2.70 -6.66
CA GLY A 4 -20.62 -2.17 -7.48
C GLY A 4 -20.39 -0.71 -7.46
N SER A 5 -21.28 -0.03 -6.97
CA SER A 5 -21.13 1.42 -6.85
C SER A 5 -20.01 1.78 -5.89
N TYR A 6 -19.62 0.85 -5.06
CA TYR A 6 -18.52 1.09 -4.12
C TYR A 6 -17.39 0.12 -4.38
N SER A 7 -16.19 0.64 -4.53
CA SER A 7 -15.03 -0.20 -4.68
C SER A 7 -13.88 0.41 -3.91
N MET A 8 -13.05 -0.44 -3.34
CA MET A 8 -11.88 0.02 -2.63
C MET A 8 -10.83 0.53 -3.61
N SER A 9 -10.12 1.57 -3.23
CA SER A 9 -8.99 2.02 -4.03
C SER A 9 -7.87 0.99 -3.90
N ARG A 10 -6.91 1.07 -4.82
CA ARG A 10 -5.77 0.19 -4.77
C ARG A 10 -5.03 0.34 -3.44
N ILE A 11 -4.91 1.57 -2.98
CA ILE A 11 -4.22 1.84 -1.71
C ILE A 11 -4.92 1.14 -0.55
N GLU A 12 -6.24 1.24 -0.52
CA GLU A 12 -6.99 0.61 0.55
C GLU A 12 -6.84 -0.91 0.53
N GLU A 13 -6.83 -1.49 -0.65
CA GLU A 13 -6.63 -2.93 -0.80
C GLU A 13 -5.28 -3.36 -0.24
N LEU A 14 -4.25 -2.60 -0.56
CA LEU A 14 -2.90 -2.94 -0.10
C LEU A 14 -2.78 -2.80 1.41
N VAL A 15 -3.36 -1.72 1.96
CA VAL A 15 -3.33 -1.53 3.40
C VAL A 15 -4.09 -2.64 4.11
N TYR A 16 -5.25 -2.98 3.60
CA TYR A 16 -6.05 -4.04 4.19
C TYR A 16 -5.33 -5.38 4.15
N SER A 17 -4.72 -5.69 3.01
CA SER A 17 -3.99 -6.94 2.85
C SER A 17 -2.80 -7.00 3.80
N ALA A 18 -2.06 -5.89 3.93
CA ALA A 18 -0.94 -5.85 4.85
C ALA A 18 -1.39 -6.05 6.29
N HIS A 19 -2.55 -5.48 6.63
CA HIS A 19 -3.11 -5.65 7.96
C HIS A 19 -3.44 -7.12 8.23
N GLU A 20 -3.98 -7.82 7.24
CA GLU A 20 -4.31 -9.23 7.37
C GLU A 20 -3.08 -10.08 7.68
N TYR A 21 -1.94 -9.70 7.16
CA TYR A 21 -0.69 -10.42 7.39
C TYR A 21 0.09 -9.86 8.58
N GLY A 22 -0.49 -8.94 9.32
CA GLY A 22 0.18 -8.34 10.46
C GLY A 22 1.35 -7.45 10.07
N LYS A 23 1.35 -6.92 8.86
CA LYS A 23 2.46 -6.12 8.34
C LYS A 23 2.08 -4.67 8.07
N ARG A 24 1.01 -4.21 8.69
CA ARG A 24 0.54 -2.85 8.44
C ARG A 24 1.58 -1.79 8.82
N ALA A 25 2.21 -1.97 9.98
CA ALA A 25 3.24 -1.02 10.42
C ALA A 25 4.42 -1.01 9.46
N GLN A 26 4.83 -2.19 9.00
CA GLN A 26 5.91 -2.29 8.04
C GLN A 26 5.57 -1.60 6.74
N LEU A 27 4.32 -1.74 6.30
CA LEU A 27 3.88 -1.09 5.07
C LEU A 27 4.03 0.43 5.18
N PHE A 28 3.55 1.01 6.27
CA PHE A 28 3.62 2.46 6.44
C PHE A 28 5.06 2.95 6.57
N ASN A 29 5.91 2.17 7.21
CA ASN A 29 7.34 2.51 7.27
C ASN A 29 7.96 2.54 5.88
N GLU A 30 7.67 1.55 5.07
CA GLU A 30 8.18 1.50 3.71
C GLU A 30 7.64 2.65 2.86
N VAL A 31 6.35 2.96 3.03
CA VAL A 31 5.77 4.08 2.32
C VAL A 31 6.51 5.37 2.63
N SER A 32 6.80 5.59 3.91
CA SER A 32 7.53 6.80 4.32
C SER A 32 8.91 6.85 3.67
N LYS A 33 9.62 5.73 3.66
CA LYS A 33 10.95 5.67 3.08
C LYS A 33 10.91 5.98 1.58
N ILE A 34 9.97 5.38 0.89
CA ILE A 34 9.86 5.59 -0.56
C ILE A 34 9.51 7.04 -0.87
N LYS A 35 8.62 7.63 -0.08
CA LYS A 35 8.24 9.03 -0.30
C LYS A 35 9.42 9.97 -0.10
N LEU A 36 10.29 9.66 0.85
CA LEU A 36 11.48 10.47 1.06
C LEU A 36 12.46 10.35 -0.10
N GLU A 37 12.56 9.16 -0.67
CA GLU A 37 13.48 8.92 -1.79
C GLU A 37 12.92 9.40 -3.12
N SER A 38 11.60 9.30 -3.27
CA SER A 38 10.95 9.63 -4.53
C SER A 38 9.71 10.47 -4.27
N PRO A 39 9.89 11.73 -3.88
CA PRO A 39 8.75 12.56 -3.50
C PRO A 39 7.77 12.86 -4.63
N THR A 40 8.18 12.66 -5.88
CA THR A 40 7.30 12.91 -7.02
C THR A 40 6.54 11.66 -7.46
N MET A 41 6.83 10.52 -6.87
CA MET A 41 6.13 9.29 -7.21
C MET A 41 4.67 9.36 -6.79
N GLN A 42 3.79 8.83 -7.63
CA GLN A 42 2.36 8.83 -7.31
C GLN A 42 2.10 7.97 -6.08
N LEU A 43 1.12 8.40 -5.29
CA LEU A 43 0.84 7.74 -4.03
C LEU A 43 0.50 6.26 -4.20
N GLU A 44 -0.32 5.96 -5.22
CA GLU A 44 -0.69 4.57 -5.48
C GLU A 44 0.53 3.72 -5.79
N GLU A 45 1.45 4.29 -6.56
CA GLU A 45 2.69 3.61 -6.90
C GLU A 45 3.57 3.39 -5.67
N VAL A 46 3.60 4.38 -4.79
CA VAL A 46 4.37 4.28 -3.55
C VAL A 46 3.87 3.10 -2.71
N TYR A 47 2.57 3.01 -2.55
CA TYR A 47 1.99 1.92 -1.77
C TYR A 47 2.20 0.56 -2.41
N ASP A 48 2.08 0.50 -3.73
CA ASP A 48 2.29 -0.74 -4.45
C ASP A 48 3.71 -1.24 -4.26
N LYS A 49 4.68 -0.34 -4.41
CA LYS A 49 6.07 -0.69 -4.25
C LYS A 49 6.39 -1.08 -2.81
N ALA A 50 5.85 -0.33 -1.86
CA ALA A 50 6.05 -0.64 -0.46
C ALA A 50 5.50 -2.02 -0.12
N TYR A 51 4.32 -2.32 -0.62
CA TYR A 51 3.70 -3.61 -0.38
C TYR A 51 4.57 -4.74 -0.92
N GLN A 52 5.07 -4.60 -2.12
CA GLN A 52 5.93 -5.62 -2.71
C GLN A 52 7.20 -5.80 -1.89
N ASN A 53 7.76 -4.70 -1.41
CA ASN A 53 8.99 -4.78 -0.62
C ASN A 53 8.79 -5.57 0.66
N ILE A 54 7.71 -5.33 1.38
CA ILE A 54 7.49 -6.03 2.64
C ILE A 54 7.08 -7.47 2.45
N MET A 55 6.46 -7.79 1.32
CA MET A 55 6.01 -9.15 1.06
C MET A 55 7.11 -10.03 0.49
N ASN A 56 8.15 -9.43 -0.04
CA ASN A 56 9.25 -10.17 -0.66
C ASN A 56 10.41 -10.47 0.29
N THR A 57 10.28 -10.12 1.54
CA THR A 57 11.35 -10.37 2.52
C THR A 57 11.11 -11.62 3.37
#